data_19a26ede0e35f378f5a4999a63c94eb0
#
_entry.id   19a26ede0e35f378f5a4999a63c94eb0
#
_cell.length_a   1.000
_cell.length_b   1.000
_cell.length_c   1.000
_cell.angle_alpha   90.00
_cell.angle_beta   90.00
_cell.angle_gamma   90.00
#
_symmetry.space_group_name_H-M   'P 1'
#
loop_
_entity.id
_entity.type
_entity.pdbx_description
1 polymer ?
#
loop_
_entity_poly.entity_id
_entity_poly.type
_entity_poly.pdbx_seq_one_letter_code
_entity_poly.pdbx_strand_id
1 'polypeptide(L)' 'MATATKNTTGTDNQQYDIVSILYHALEGAASCDQYISDARKAKDDEVVSFLEQTKEEYRRLAEQAKSLLKARL' A
#
# COMPACT_ATOMS: atom_id res chain seq x y z
N MET A 1 19.24 2.75 10.08
CA MET A 1 19.09 3.26 9.88
C MET A 1 18.57 4.12 9.21
N ALA A 2 17.73 4.27 9.07
CA ALA A 2 17.28 5.20 8.27
C ALA A 2 17.78 6.46 8.66
N THR A 3 18.33 7.07 7.87
CA THR A 3 18.75 8.32 8.15
C THR A 3 17.61 9.24 8.14
N ALA A 4 17.68 10.21 8.90
CA ALA A 4 16.71 11.24 8.89
C ALA A 4 16.72 11.87 7.53
N THR A 5 15.64 11.79 6.87
CA THR A 5 15.50 12.34 5.54
C THR A 5 15.20 13.80 5.64
N LYS A 6 15.89 14.58 4.87
CA LYS A 6 15.55 15.97 4.81
C LYS A 6 14.19 16.17 4.23
N ASN A 7 13.44 17.03 4.85
CA ASN A 7 12.12 17.36 4.37
C ASN A 7 12.23 18.34 3.21
N THR A 8 12.08 17.85 2.00
CA THR A 8 12.19 18.69 0.82
C THR A 8 10.86 19.18 0.31
N THR A 9 9.77 18.82 0.97
CA THR A 9 8.43 19.20 0.52
C THR A 9 7.77 20.25 1.39
N GLY A 10 8.40 20.60 2.51
CA GLY A 10 7.78 21.50 3.47
C GLY A 10 6.86 20.80 4.45
N THR A 11 6.78 19.47 4.38
CA THR A 11 5.94 18.66 5.26
C THR A 11 6.84 17.87 6.18
N ASP A 12 6.42 17.65 7.43
CA ASP A 12 7.19 16.83 8.34
C ASP A 12 7.51 15.49 7.70
N ASN A 13 8.74 15.01 7.90
CA ASN A 13 9.17 13.76 7.29
C ASN A 13 8.22 12.61 7.60
N GLN A 14 7.79 12.49 8.86
CA GLN A 14 6.93 11.35 9.21
C GLN A 14 5.57 11.43 8.52
N GLN A 15 5.03 12.63 8.37
CA GLN A 15 3.77 12.79 7.64
C GLN A 15 3.95 12.42 6.18
N TYR A 16 5.03 12.90 5.57
CA TYR A 16 5.32 12.58 4.20
C TYR A 16 5.50 11.08 4.00
N ASP A 17 6.22 10.46 4.93
CA ASP A 17 6.46 9.01 4.83
C ASP A 17 5.15 8.23 4.91
N ILE A 18 4.27 8.63 5.81
CA ILE A 18 2.98 7.94 5.95
C ILE A 18 2.13 8.13 4.69
N VAL A 19 2.11 9.35 4.14
CA VAL A 19 1.37 9.62 2.90
C VAL A 19 1.92 8.76 1.77
N SER A 20 3.23 8.63 1.69
CA SER A 20 3.87 7.82 0.66
C SER A 20 3.45 6.36 0.77
N ILE A 21 3.46 5.81 1.98
CA ILE A 21 3.04 4.43 2.20
C ILE A 21 1.57 4.25 1.85
N LEU A 22 0.74 5.22 2.24
CA LEU A 22 -0.69 5.15 1.92
C LEU A 22 -0.89 5.11 0.40
N TYR A 23 -0.21 5.97 -0.32
CA TYR A 23 -0.30 6.00 -1.77
C TYR A 23 0.09 4.66 -2.39
N HIS A 24 1.25 4.13 -1.97
CA HIS A 24 1.74 2.87 -2.52
C HIS A 24 0.84 1.70 -2.14
N ALA A 25 0.28 1.71 -0.94
CA ALA A 25 -0.62 0.63 -0.52
C ALA A 25 -1.90 0.64 -1.35
N LEU A 26 -2.47 1.82 -1.61
CA LEU A 26 -3.67 1.93 -2.43
C LEU A 26 -3.39 1.53 -3.87
N GLU A 27 -2.24 1.96 -4.38
CA GLU A 27 -1.84 1.60 -5.74
C GLU A 27 -1.59 0.11 -5.86
N GLY A 28 -0.95 -0.48 -4.85
CA GLY A 28 -0.71 -1.92 -4.83
C GLY A 28 -2.00 -2.71 -4.80
N ALA A 29 -2.97 -2.27 -4.00
CA ALA A 29 -4.26 -2.95 -3.95
C ALA A 29 -4.96 -2.88 -5.31
N ALA A 30 -4.91 -1.73 -5.96
CA ALA A 30 -5.54 -1.57 -7.27
C ALA A 30 -4.85 -2.43 -8.32
N SER A 31 -3.52 -2.50 -8.28
CA SER A 31 -2.77 -3.31 -9.24
C SER A 31 -3.08 -4.80 -9.08
N CYS A 32 -3.39 -5.24 -7.86
CA CYS A 32 -3.72 -6.64 -7.63
C CYS A 32 -4.94 -7.09 -8.41
N ASP A 33 -5.87 -6.19 -8.73
CA ASP A 33 -7.04 -6.56 -9.53
C ASP A 33 -6.64 -7.10 -10.90
N GLN A 34 -5.68 -6.44 -11.52
CA GLN A 34 -5.18 -6.90 -12.82
C GLN A 34 -4.43 -8.22 -12.68
N TYR A 35 -3.61 -8.33 -11.64
CA TYR A 35 -2.85 -9.56 -11.41
C TYR A 35 -3.77 -10.74 -11.17
N ILE A 36 -4.83 -10.53 -10.38
CA ILE A 36 -5.80 -11.57 -10.11
C ILE A 36 -6.50 -12.00 -11.40
N SER A 37 -6.86 -11.04 -12.23
CA SER A 37 -7.47 -11.33 -13.51
C SER A 37 -6.55 -12.21 -14.38
N ASP A 38 -5.26 -11.85 -14.41
CA ASP A 38 -4.28 -12.62 -15.18
C ASP A 38 -4.17 -14.05 -14.66
N ALA A 39 -4.12 -14.20 -13.34
CA ALA A 39 -4.00 -15.52 -12.73
C ALA A 39 -5.24 -16.37 -12.98
N ARG A 40 -6.43 -15.75 -12.98
CA ARG A 40 -7.66 -16.46 -13.29
C ARG A 40 -7.67 -16.95 -14.73
N LYS A 41 -7.20 -16.12 -15.65
CA LYS A 41 -7.11 -16.53 -17.05
C LYS A 41 -6.15 -17.69 -17.22
N ALA A 42 -5.09 -17.74 -16.43
CA ALA A 42 -4.14 -18.83 -16.45
C ALA A 42 -4.65 -20.06 -15.68
N LYS A 43 -5.79 -19.93 -15.00
CA LYS A 43 -6.37 -20.98 -14.17
C LYS A 43 -5.42 -21.46 -13.09
N ASP A 44 -4.71 -20.52 -12.52
CA ASP A 44 -3.75 -20.79 -11.46
C ASP A 44 -4.35 -20.36 -10.11
N ASP A 45 -5.11 -21.27 -9.52
CA ASP A 45 -5.86 -20.95 -8.30
C ASP A 45 -4.96 -20.62 -7.13
N GLU A 46 -3.80 -21.22 -7.08
CA GLU A 46 -2.86 -20.94 -6.00
C GLU A 46 -2.37 -19.50 -6.06
N VAL A 47 -2.07 -19.02 -7.26
CA VAL A 47 -1.64 -17.65 -7.44
C VAL A 47 -2.79 -16.68 -7.20
N VAL A 48 -4.00 -17.03 -7.64
CA VAL A 48 -5.18 -16.20 -7.35
C VAL A 48 -5.32 -15.99 -5.85
N SER A 49 -5.22 -17.07 -5.09
CA SER A 49 -5.39 -17.01 -3.64
C SER A 49 -4.31 -16.12 -3.01
N PHE A 50 -3.07 -16.28 -3.44
CA PHE A 50 -1.97 -15.45 -2.96
C PHE A 50 -2.22 -13.98 -3.23
N LEU A 51 -2.66 -13.67 -4.44
CA LEU A 51 -2.89 -12.28 -4.84
C LEU A 51 -4.07 -11.64 -4.12
N GLU A 52 -5.12 -12.42 -3.87
CA GLU A 52 -6.25 -11.92 -3.11
C GLU A 52 -5.84 -11.59 -1.69
N GLN A 53 -5.02 -12.42 -1.10
CA GLN A 53 -4.48 -12.18 0.23
C GLN A 53 -3.59 -10.95 0.24
N THR A 54 -2.76 -10.80 -0.77
CA THR A 54 -1.86 -9.66 -0.92
C THR A 54 -2.67 -8.36 -1.01
N LYS A 55 -3.73 -8.36 -1.80
CA LYS A 55 -4.59 -7.21 -1.93
C LYS A 55 -5.17 -6.80 -0.58
N GLU A 56 -5.62 -7.79 0.19
CA GLU A 56 -6.20 -7.52 1.49
C GLU A 56 -5.18 -6.91 2.45
N GLU A 57 -3.94 -7.36 2.37
CA GLU A 57 -2.88 -6.80 3.20
C GLU A 57 -2.56 -5.35 2.82
N TYR A 58 -2.56 -5.04 1.53
CA TYR A 58 -2.39 -3.66 1.09
C TYR A 58 -3.51 -2.78 1.63
N ARG A 59 -4.75 -3.27 1.59
CA ARG A 59 -5.89 -2.50 2.08
C ARG A 59 -5.78 -2.25 3.57
N ARG A 60 -5.35 -3.25 4.33
CA ARG A 60 -5.17 -3.10 5.77
C ARG A 60 -4.08 -2.07 6.06
N LEU A 61 -2.99 -2.14 5.31
CA LEU A 61 -1.90 -1.19 5.46
C LEU A 61 -2.38 0.23 5.18
N ALA A 62 -3.18 0.39 4.14
CA ALA A 62 -3.73 1.70 3.80
C ALA A 62 -4.60 2.25 4.94
N GLU A 63 -5.42 1.39 5.56
CA GLU A 63 -6.25 1.82 6.67
C GLU A 63 -5.42 2.24 7.87
N GLN A 64 -4.35 1.51 8.15
CA GLN A 64 -3.44 1.90 9.22
C GLN A 64 -2.79 3.25 8.94
N ALA A 65 -2.36 3.47 7.71
CA ALA A 65 -1.74 4.73 7.34
C ALA A 65 -2.71 5.89 7.48
N LYS A 66 -3.96 5.69 7.06
CA LYS A 66 -5.00 6.72 7.21
C LYS A 66 -5.20 7.07 8.68
N SER A 67 -5.25 6.06 9.52
CA SER A 67 -5.46 6.25 10.94
C SER A 67 -4.32 7.06 11.57
N LEU A 68 -3.09 6.72 11.19
CA LEU A 68 -1.93 7.44 11.70
C LEU A 68 -1.91 8.89 11.23
N LEU A 69 -2.27 9.10 9.97
CA LEU A 69 -2.33 10.46 9.42
C LEU A 69 -3.39 11.30 10.13
N LYS A 70 -4.56 10.71 10.33
CA LYS A 70 -5.66 11.41 10.96
C LYS A 70 -5.27 11.95 12.34
N ALA A 71 -4.49 11.18 13.08
CA ALA A 71 -4.07 11.59 14.41
C ALA A 71 -3.01 12.70 14.39
N ARG A 72 -2.37 12.91 13.25
CA ARG A 72 -1.25 13.86 13.12
C ARG A 72 -1.56 15.08 12.27
N LEU A 73 -2.71 15.13 11.68
CA LEU A 73 -3.13 16.31 10.89
C LEU A 73 -4.05 17.26 11.71
#